data_5cfad7b21f8748e4f34f6a89ca1f8dc9
#
_entry.id   5cfad7b21f8748e4f34f6a89ca1f8dc9
#
_cell.length_a   1.000
_cell.length_b   1.000
_cell.length_c   1.000
_cell.angle_alpha   90.00
_cell.angle_beta   90.00
_cell.angle_gamma   90.00
#
_symmetry.space_group_name_H-M   'P 1'
#
loop_
_entity.id
_entity.type
_entity.pdbx_description
1 polymer ?
#
loop_
_entity_poly.entity_id
_entity_poly.type
_entity_poly.pdbx_seq_one_letter_code
_entity_poly.pdbx_strand_id
1 'polypeptide(L)'
;EGYNDWSIRFKKLKEYAKKEGAPKSFLDDIDQIETPIYAGKISKPDVLLEEGNIKNVNRNIEIIFTPGHDRTEISILDNPSQILFSGDHILPKITPFIPLEDAEDDMLEKYTSSLDKVYNLEQKLIAPGHGALIEKPYSRIEQMQLHHKKRSDKIIDLIGNSKFSGWEIVNLLFPRKLDELNLRLAFQETMAHLIYLENKGLIKHVLNSDTNYWEKVRQV
;
A
#
# COMPACT_ATOMS: atom_id res chain seq x y z
N GLU A 1 10.54 12.75 -14.23
CA GLU A 1 11.79 12.04 -14.63
C GLU A 1 12.24 10.98 -13.61
N GLY A 2 11.86 10.96 -12.33
CA GLY A 2 12.31 10.01 -11.30
C GLY A 2 11.41 8.80 -11.02
N TYR A 3 10.25 8.70 -11.64
CA TYR A 3 9.24 7.69 -11.26
C TYR A 3 9.57 6.24 -11.70
N ASN A 4 10.47 6.06 -12.63
CA ASN A 4 10.84 4.76 -13.21
C ASN A 4 12.26 4.30 -12.89
N ASP A 5 12.96 4.96 -11.99
CA ASP A 5 14.28 4.48 -11.58
C ASP A 5 14.14 3.50 -10.41
N TRP A 6 13.91 2.24 -10.76
CA TRP A 6 13.83 1.13 -9.80
C TRP A 6 15.09 1.03 -8.94
N SER A 7 16.26 1.43 -9.49
CA SER A 7 17.51 1.40 -8.74
C SER A 7 17.48 2.37 -7.56
N ILE A 8 16.90 3.56 -7.75
CA ILE A 8 16.72 4.55 -6.69
C ILE A 8 15.73 4.02 -5.65
N ARG A 9 14.61 3.41 -6.09
CA ARG A 9 13.61 2.85 -5.17
C ARG A 9 14.21 1.73 -4.31
N PHE A 10 14.94 0.79 -4.91
CA PHE A 10 15.58 -0.30 -4.17
C PHE A 10 16.68 0.19 -3.23
N LYS A 11 17.45 1.20 -3.64
CA LYS A 11 18.43 1.83 -2.76
C LYS A 11 17.77 2.47 -1.55
N LYS A 12 16.70 3.25 -1.72
CA LYS A 12 15.92 3.83 -0.62
C LYS A 12 15.34 2.74 0.28
N LEU A 13 14.74 1.70 -0.28
CA LEU A 13 14.21 0.57 0.47
C LEU A 13 15.28 -0.09 1.33
N LYS A 14 16.47 -0.32 0.77
CA LYS A 14 17.60 -0.91 1.49
C LYS A 14 18.09 -0.03 2.63
N GLU A 15 18.26 1.28 2.39
CA GLU A 15 18.66 2.23 3.42
C GLU A 15 17.62 2.30 4.56
N TYR A 16 16.34 2.31 4.22
CA TYR A 16 15.26 2.27 5.19
C TYR A 16 15.28 0.97 5.98
N ALA A 17 15.33 -0.17 5.31
CA ALA A 17 15.37 -1.49 5.95
C ALA A 17 16.56 -1.64 6.92
N LYS A 18 17.72 -1.11 6.55
CA LYS A 18 18.90 -1.09 7.42
C LYS A 18 18.62 -0.32 8.72
N LYS A 19 17.97 0.83 8.62
CA LYS A 19 17.59 1.65 9.80
C LYS A 19 16.54 0.96 10.66
N GLU A 20 15.67 0.17 10.06
CA GLU A 20 14.65 -0.62 10.77
C GLU A 20 15.18 -1.96 11.31
N GLY A 21 16.50 -2.19 11.30
CA GLY A 21 17.15 -3.35 11.92
C GLY A 21 17.12 -4.62 11.07
N ALA A 22 16.89 -4.52 9.77
CA ALA A 22 16.91 -5.68 8.88
C ALA A 22 18.32 -6.32 8.82
N PRO A 23 18.42 -7.66 8.80
CA PRO A 23 19.70 -8.36 8.75
C PRO A 23 20.38 -8.22 7.40
N LYS A 24 21.71 -8.43 7.40
CA LYS A 24 22.51 -8.33 6.18
C LYS A 24 21.98 -9.20 5.03
N SER A 25 21.51 -10.41 5.31
CA SER A 25 20.94 -11.30 4.30
C SER A 25 19.74 -10.65 3.55
N PHE A 26 18.83 -9.99 4.27
CA PHE A 26 17.71 -9.29 3.64
C PHE A 26 18.17 -8.08 2.81
N LEU A 27 19.20 -7.36 3.29
CA LEU A 27 19.77 -6.22 2.55
C LEU A 27 20.50 -6.68 1.26
N ASP A 28 21.16 -7.83 1.33
CA ASP A 28 21.85 -8.45 0.19
C ASP A 28 20.82 -8.96 -0.85
N ASP A 29 19.65 -9.47 -0.40
CA ASP A 29 18.55 -9.88 -1.29
C ASP A 29 17.97 -8.70 -2.10
N ILE A 30 17.88 -7.51 -1.48
CA ILE A 30 17.43 -6.30 -2.20
C ILE A 30 18.39 -5.95 -3.32
N ASP A 31 19.70 -6.13 -3.15
CA ASP A 31 20.71 -5.88 -4.18
C ASP A 31 20.62 -6.85 -5.37
N GLN A 32 20.00 -8.02 -5.19
CA GLN A 32 19.81 -9.01 -6.25
C GLN A 32 18.54 -8.78 -7.07
N ILE A 33 17.72 -7.79 -6.72
CA ILE A 33 16.48 -7.51 -7.47
C ILE A 33 16.85 -6.95 -8.83
N GLU A 34 16.55 -7.72 -9.87
CA GLU A 34 16.68 -7.25 -11.23
C GLU A 34 15.60 -6.23 -11.57
N THR A 35 15.99 -5.16 -12.24
CA THR A 35 15.03 -4.19 -12.78
C THR A 35 14.13 -4.88 -13.79
N PRO A 36 12.79 -4.82 -13.63
CA PRO A 36 11.88 -5.45 -14.58
C PRO A 36 12.14 -5.01 -16.02
N ILE A 37 12.17 -5.95 -16.97
CA ILE A 37 12.51 -5.71 -18.38
C ILE A 37 11.60 -4.64 -19.02
N TYR A 38 10.36 -4.50 -18.54
CA TYR A 38 9.38 -3.52 -19.00
C TYR A 38 9.55 -2.12 -18.36
N ALA A 39 10.34 -2.00 -17.30
CA ALA A 39 10.47 -0.74 -16.54
C ALA A 39 11.14 0.41 -17.33
N GLY A 40 11.76 0.12 -18.46
CA GLY A 40 12.47 1.12 -19.28
C GLY A 40 11.74 1.58 -20.54
N LYS A 41 10.54 1.08 -20.87
CA LYS A 41 9.87 1.31 -22.16
C LYS A 41 8.45 1.87 -22.00
N ILE A 42 8.24 2.80 -21.08
CA ILE A 42 6.94 3.46 -20.95
C ILE A 42 6.86 4.58 -21.98
N SER A 43 5.90 4.47 -22.90
CA SER A 43 5.59 5.55 -23.83
C SER A 43 5.03 6.75 -23.08
N LYS A 44 5.37 7.95 -23.58
CA LYS A 44 4.77 9.17 -23.05
C LYS A 44 3.26 9.12 -23.34
N PRO A 45 2.39 9.38 -22.35
CA PRO A 45 0.94 9.41 -22.58
C PRO A 45 0.57 10.59 -23.50
N ASP A 46 -0.40 10.38 -24.38
CA ASP A 46 -0.95 11.44 -25.24
C ASP A 46 -1.88 12.38 -24.46
N VAL A 47 -2.55 11.87 -23.45
CA VAL A 47 -3.49 12.61 -22.59
C VAL A 47 -3.24 12.28 -21.14
N LEU A 48 -3.16 13.30 -20.30
CA LEU A 48 -3.18 13.16 -18.85
C LEU A 48 -4.63 13.26 -18.39
N LEU A 49 -5.06 12.26 -17.62
CA LEU A 49 -6.42 12.26 -17.06
C LEU A 49 -6.47 13.08 -15.77
N GLU A 50 -7.58 13.79 -15.60
CA GLU A 50 -7.95 14.47 -14.36
C GLU A 50 -9.08 13.71 -13.68
N GLU A 51 -9.23 13.87 -12.36
CA GLU A 51 -10.36 13.30 -11.62
C GLU A 51 -11.68 13.93 -12.08
N GLY A 52 -12.72 13.11 -12.22
CA GLY A 52 -14.05 13.50 -12.66
C GLY A 52 -14.42 12.97 -14.03
N ASN A 53 -15.45 13.56 -14.64
CA ASN A 53 -15.99 13.06 -15.90
C ASN A 53 -15.04 13.28 -17.09
N ILE A 54 -14.85 12.22 -17.90
CA ILE A 54 -14.10 12.32 -19.14
C ILE A 54 -14.91 13.13 -20.16
N LYS A 55 -14.29 14.21 -20.65
CA LYS A 55 -14.85 15.03 -21.72
C LYS A 55 -14.63 14.35 -23.08
N ASN A 56 -15.52 14.65 -24.05
CA ASN A 56 -15.44 14.20 -25.45
C ASN A 56 -15.60 12.69 -25.69
N VAL A 57 -16.21 11.97 -24.75
CA VAL A 57 -16.68 10.60 -24.97
C VAL A 57 -18.21 10.56 -24.91
N ASN A 58 -18.85 9.79 -25.84
CA ASN A 58 -20.32 9.63 -25.87
C ASN A 58 -20.84 8.69 -24.77
N ARG A 59 -20.22 8.73 -23.60
CA ARG A 59 -20.56 7.89 -22.45
C ARG A 59 -20.20 8.63 -21.16
N ASN A 60 -21.06 8.56 -20.17
CA ASN A 60 -20.79 9.15 -18.86
C ASN A 60 -19.82 8.26 -18.08
N ILE A 61 -18.52 8.53 -18.23
CA ILE A 61 -17.43 7.82 -17.58
C ILE A 61 -16.74 8.78 -16.63
N GLU A 62 -16.50 8.35 -15.41
CA GLU A 62 -15.84 9.12 -14.36
C GLU A 62 -14.50 8.49 -13.96
N ILE A 63 -13.47 9.31 -13.90
CA ILE A 63 -12.15 8.96 -13.38
C ILE A 63 -12.12 9.26 -11.89
N ILE A 64 -11.72 8.29 -11.10
CA ILE A 64 -11.62 8.37 -9.66
C ILE A 64 -10.19 8.05 -9.28
N PHE A 65 -9.50 9.00 -8.66
CA PHE A 65 -8.15 8.76 -8.16
C PHE A 65 -8.24 7.88 -6.91
N THR A 66 -7.61 6.71 -7.00
CA THR A 66 -7.60 5.67 -5.95
C THR A 66 -6.17 5.28 -5.56
N PRO A 67 -5.33 6.25 -5.13
CA PRO A 67 -3.98 5.95 -4.72
C PRO A 67 -3.94 5.06 -3.48
N GLY A 68 -2.86 4.26 -3.36
CA GLY A 68 -2.61 3.40 -2.20
C GLY A 68 -1.84 2.14 -2.56
N HIS A 69 -2.35 1.30 -3.47
CA HIS A 69 -1.58 0.21 -4.06
C HIS A 69 -0.51 0.75 -5.01
N ASP A 70 -0.86 1.73 -5.81
CA ASP A 70 0.06 2.57 -6.57
C ASP A 70 -0.26 4.05 -6.31
N ARG A 71 0.74 4.93 -6.40
CA ARG A 71 0.57 6.38 -6.17
C ARG A 71 -0.36 7.05 -7.18
N THR A 72 -0.39 6.51 -8.39
CA THR A 72 -1.09 7.08 -9.54
C THR A 72 -2.28 6.25 -9.96
N GLU A 73 -2.67 5.27 -9.14
CA GLU A 73 -3.77 4.38 -9.47
C GLU A 73 -5.09 5.13 -9.60
N ILE A 74 -5.83 4.76 -10.64
CA ILE A 74 -7.17 5.26 -10.91
C ILE A 74 -8.16 4.12 -11.00
N SER A 75 -9.37 4.38 -10.57
CA SER A 75 -10.55 3.57 -10.89
C SER A 75 -11.41 4.31 -11.92
N ILE A 76 -12.18 3.59 -12.69
CA ILE A 76 -13.05 4.14 -13.74
C ILE A 76 -14.49 3.68 -13.47
N LEU A 77 -15.38 4.63 -13.21
CA LEU A 77 -16.81 4.34 -13.05
C LEU A 77 -17.55 4.58 -14.38
N ASP A 78 -18.15 3.53 -14.89
CA ASP A 78 -19.12 3.62 -15.97
C ASP A 78 -20.51 3.87 -15.37
N ASN A 79 -20.90 5.14 -15.31
CA ASN A 79 -22.14 5.56 -14.66
C ASN A 79 -23.40 4.90 -15.24
N PRO A 80 -23.59 4.72 -16.59
CA PRO A 80 -24.76 4.08 -17.13
C PRO A 80 -24.93 2.62 -16.72
N SER A 81 -23.86 1.86 -16.59
CA SER A 81 -23.90 0.45 -16.15
C SER A 81 -23.70 0.27 -14.65
N GLN A 82 -23.24 1.30 -13.96
CA GLN A 82 -22.82 1.27 -12.55
C GLN A 82 -21.75 0.20 -12.28
N ILE A 83 -20.82 0.07 -13.23
CA ILE A 83 -19.66 -0.82 -13.12
C ILE A 83 -18.42 0.02 -12.79
N LEU A 84 -17.73 -0.33 -11.70
CA LEU A 84 -16.44 0.24 -11.35
C LEU A 84 -15.33 -0.69 -11.84
N PHE A 85 -14.46 -0.18 -12.70
CA PHE A 85 -13.19 -0.81 -13.07
C PHE A 85 -12.14 -0.35 -12.07
N SER A 86 -11.77 -1.20 -11.15
CA SER A 86 -10.97 -0.80 -9.97
C SER A 86 -9.47 -0.99 -10.13
N GLY A 87 -8.99 -1.50 -11.26
CA GLY A 87 -7.57 -1.91 -11.32
C GLY A 87 -7.23 -2.89 -10.21
N ASP A 88 -6.11 -2.67 -9.55
CA ASP A 88 -5.69 -3.47 -8.40
C ASP A 88 -6.08 -2.83 -7.06
N HIS A 89 -6.77 -1.68 -7.07
CA HIS A 89 -7.28 -1.06 -5.85
C HIS A 89 -8.23 -1.98 -5.05
N ILE A 90 -9.10 -2.71 -5.73
CA ILE A 90 -10.03 -3.66 -5.11
C ILE A 90 -9.95 -5.00 -5.81
N LEU A 91 -9.47 -6.04 -5.12
CA LEU A 91 -9.34 -7.40 -5.62
C LEU A 91 -10.34 -8.35 -4.94
N PRO A 92 -10.81 -9.42 -5.60
CA PRO A 92 -11.91 -10.24 -5.11
C PRO A 92 -11.54 -11.12 -3.90
N LYS A 93 -10.29 -11.58 -3.80
CA LYS A 93 -9.88 -12.57 -2.79
C LYS A 93 -8.81 -12.07 -1.83
N ILE A 94 -7.83 -11.35 -2.35
CA ILE A 94 -6.71 -10.84 -1.56
C ILE A 94 -6.87 -9.34 -1.33
N THR A 95 -6.27 -8.83 -0.28
CA THR A 95 -6.08 -7.39 -0.10
C THR A 95 -4.86 -6.99 -0.93
N PRO A 96 -4.93 -5.93 -1.72
CA PRO A 96 -3.78 -5.42 -2.45
C PRO A 96 -2.61 -5.13 -1.52
N PHE A 97 -1.42 -5.34 -2.00
CA PHE A 97 -0.19 -4.97 -1.32
C PHE A 97 -0.08 -3.43 -1.23
N ILE A 98 0.25 -2.92 -0.05
CA ILE A 98 0.49 -1.49 0.16
C ILE A 98 2.01 -1.28 0.28
N PRO A 99 2.63 -0.62 -0.70
CA PRO A 99 4.08 -0.44 -0.72
C PRO A 99 4.57 0.60 0.29
N LEU A 100 5.83 0.47 0.67
CA LEU A 100 6.61 1.55 1.25
C LEU A 100 7.23 2.35 0.09
N GLU A 101 6.64 3.47 -0.26
CA GLU A 101 7.16 4.32 -1.35
C GLU A 101 8.21 5.30 -0.84
N ASP A 102 7.88 5.97 0.26
CA ASP A 102 8.75 6.89 0.97
C ASP A 102 8.32 6.93 2.44
N ALA A 103 9.25 7.21 3.35
CA ALA A 103 8.94 7.34 4.79
C ALA A 103 7.97 8.49 5.10
N GLU A 104 7.92 9.50 4.24
CA GLU A 104 7.02 10.65 4.37
C GLU A 104 5.67 10.45 3.67
N ASP A 105 5.49 9.35 2.94
CA ASP A 105 4.29 9.08 2.13
C ASP A 105 3.44 7.99 2.75
N ASP A 106 2.33 8.37 3.38
CA ASP A 106 1.39 7.45 4.00
C ASP A 106 0.50 6.77 2.95
N MET A 107 1.03 5.73 2.33
CA MET A 107 0.32 4.97 1.30
C MET A 107 -0.89 4.24 1.88
N LEU A 108 -0.88 3.84 3.15
CA LEU A 108 -2.02 3.17 3.77
C LEU A 108 -3.16 4.16 4.07
N GLU A 109 -2.86 5.39 4.49
CA GLU A 109 -3.87 6.44 4.62
C GLU A 109 -4.52 6.76 3.27
N LYS A 110 -3.71 6.87 2.21
CA LYS A 110 -4.23 7.08 0.86
C LYS A 110 -5.13 5.94 0.44
N TYR A 111 -4.72 4.69 0.69
CA TYR A 111 -5.50 3.51 0.36
C TYR A 111 -6.84 3.46 1.11
N THR A 112 -6.83 3.68 2.42
CA THR A 112 -8.05 3.66 3.23
C THR A 112 -9.00 4.79 2.84
N SER A 113 -8.48 5.99 2.58
CA SER A 113 -9.26 7.13 2.08
C SER A 113 -9.84 6.85 0.70
N SER A 114 -9.10 6.14 -0.17
CA SER A 114 -9.60 5.72 -1.49
C SER A 114 -10.70 4.68 -1.38
N LEU A 115 -10.59 3.73 -0.43
CA LEU A 115 -11.68 2.78 -0.14
C LEU A 115 -12.94 3.50 0.34
N ASP A 116 -12.81 4.50 1.21
CA ASP A 116 -13.94 5.31 1.70
C ASP A 116 -14.57 6.11 0.55
N LYS A 117 -13.75 6.68 -0.34
CA LYS A 117 -14.25 7.37 -1.55
C LYS A 117 -15.06 6.43 -2.41
N VAL A 118 -14.54 5.24 -2.73
CA VAL A 118 -15.24 4.24 -3.55
C VAL A 118 -16.47 3.69 -2.85
N TYR A 119 -16.45 3.51 -1.53
CA TYR A 119 -17.62 3.07 -0.76
C TYR A 119 -18.83 3.99 -0.93
N ASN A 120 -18.58 5.28 -1.12
CA ASN A 120 -19.65 6.29 -1.30
C ASN A 120 -20.14 6.45 -2.75
N LEU A 121 -19.65 5.64 -3.69
CA LEU A 121 -20.14 5.63 -5.07
C LEU A 121 -21.34 4.68 -5.24
N GLU A 122 -22.10 4.89 -6.32
CA GLU A 122 -23.26 4.06 -6.66
C GLU A 122 -22.89 2.94 -7.64
N GLN A 123 -21.91 2.07 -7.27
CA GLN A 123 -21.57 0.91 -8.09
C GLN A 123 -22.34 -0.34 -7.69
N LYS A 124 -22.81 -1.08 -8.68
CA LYS A 124 -23.48 -2.40 -8.51
C LYS A 124 -22.51 -3.56 -8.65
N LEU A 125 -21.42 -3.34 -9.39
CA LEU A 125 -20.45 -4.36 -9.73
C LEU A 125 -19.06 -3.75 -9.75
N ILE A 126 -18.05 -4.49 -9.28
CA ILE A 126 -16.65 -4.13 -9.49
C ILE A 126 -16.00 -5.12 -10.45
N ALA A 127 -15.36 -4.59 -11.49
CA ALA A 127 -14.49 -5.31 -12.41
C ALA A 127 -13.02 -5.01 -12.04
N PRO A 128 -12.36 -5.93 -11.30
CA PRO A 128 -10.98 -5.75 -10.85
C PRO A 128 -9.97 -6.00 -11.98
N GLY A 129 -8.72 -5.56 -11.79
CA GLY A 129 -7.61 -5.84 -12.70
C GLY A 129 -7.28 -7.34 -12.76
N HIS A 130 -7.51 -8.06 -11.68
CA HIS A 130 -7.25 -9.49 -11.56
C HIS A 130 -8.41 -10.23 -10.87
N GLY A 131 -8.74 -11.43 -11.37
CA GLY A 131 -9.71 -12.33 -10.77
C GLY A 131 -11.14 -12.12 -11.25
N ALA A 132 -12.11 -12.62 -10.49
CA ALA A 132 -13.52 -12.60 -10.87
C ALA A 132 -14.18 -11.25 -10.52
N LEU A 133 -15.29 -10.96 -11.21
CA LEU A 133 -16.16 -9.83 -10.89
C LEU A 133 -16.65 -9.89 -9.42
N ILE A 134 -16.79 -8.73 -8.80
CA ILE A 134 -17.23 -8.58 -7.41
C ILE A 134 -18.67 -8.09 -7.40
N GLU A 135 -19.61 -9.01 -7.14
CA GLU A 135 -21.04 -8.76 -7.16
C GLU A 135 -21.57 -8.10 -5.88
N LYS A 136 -20.73 -8.05 -4.82
CA LYS A 136 -21.05 -7.40 -3.54
C LYS A 136 -19.99 -6.34 -3.19
N PRO A 137 -19.98 -5.21 -3.93
CA PRO A 137 -18.95 -4.19 -3.81
C PRO A 137 -18.72 -3.72 -2.37
N TYR A 138 -19.78 -3.26 -1.71
CA TYR A 138 -19.68 -2.69 -0.36
C TYR A 138 -19.16 -3.69 0.66
N SER A 139 -19.68 -4.92 0.63
CA SER A 139 -19.19 -5.99 1.53
C SER A 139 -17.70 -6.29 1.32
N ARG A 140 -17.23 -6.22 0.07
CA ARG A 140 -15.81 -6.42 -0.23
C ARG A 140 -14.94 -5.28 0.29
N ILE A 141 -15.38 -4.04 0.11
CA ILE A 141 -14.68 -2.86 0.63
C ILE A 141 -14.57 -2.91 2.15
N GLU A 142 -15.69 -3.21 2.85
CA GLU A 142 -15.70 -3.37 4.31
C GLU A 142 -14.74 -4.45 4.81
N GLN A 143 -14.63 -5.58 4.09
CA GLN A 143 -13.67 -6.64 4.43
C GLN A 143 -12.21 -6.13 4.33
N MET A 144 -11.90 -5.30 3.35
CA MET A 144 -10.56 -4.75 3.16
C MET A 144 -10.24 -3.70 4.22
N GLN A 145 -11.17 -2.80 4.53
CA GLN A 145 -11.05 -1.85 5.65
C GLN A 145 -10.83 -2.58 6.97
N LEU A 146 -11.62 -3.61 7.25
CA LEU A 146 -11.48 -4.44 8.45
C LEU A 146 -10.14 -5.20 8.49
N HIS A 147 -9.62 -5.63 7.35
CA HIS A 147 -8.31 -6.28 7.27
C HIS A 147 -7.20 -5.35 7.76
N HIS A 148 -7.13 -4.13 7.22
CA HIS A 148 -6.11 -3.16 7.62
C HIS A 148 -6.28 -2.70 9.06
N LYS A 149 -7.53 -2.49 9.51
CA LYS A 149 -7.81 -2.19 10.92
C LYS A 149 -7.27 -3.30 11.84
N LYS A 150 -7.60 -4.56 11.58
CA LYS A 150 -7.11 -5.69 12.38
C LYS A 150 -5.59 -5.81 12.38
N ARG A 151 -4.93 -5.52 11.25
CA ARG A 151 -3.47 -5.52 11.15
C ARG A 151 -2.89 -4.41 12.03
N SER A 152 -3.44 -3.20 11.98
CA SER A 152 -3.05 -2.06 12.81
C SER A 152 -3.25 -2.35 14.30
N ASP A 153 -4.41 -2.87 14.69
CA ASP A 153 -4.71 -3.26 16.06
C ASP A 153 -3.68 -4.29 16.57
N LYS A 154 -3.37 -5.31 15.75
CA LYS A 154 -2.39 -6.32 16.10
C LYS A 154 -0.98 -5.75 16.29
N ILE A 155 -0.56 -4.78 15.48
CA ILE A 155 0.74 -4.10 15.65
C ILE A 155 0.78 -3.37 16.99
N ILE A 156 -0.27 -2.62 17.33
CA ILE A 156 -0.37 -1.89 18.61
C ILE A 156 -0.29 -2.86 19.80
N ASP A 157 -0.96 -4.00 19.70
CA ASP A 157 -0.96 -5.03 20.74
C ASP A 157 0.43 -5.69 20.89
N LEU A 158 1.11 -5.97 19.78
CA LEU A 158 2.47 -6.51 19.78
C LEU A 158 3.49 -5.55 20.42
N ILE A 159 3.40 -4.26 20.08
CA ILE A 159 4.28 -3.24 20.67
C ILE A 159 4.01 -3.14 22.18
N GLY A 160 2.74 -3.10 22.62
CA GLY A 160 2.35 -3.05 24.02
C GLY A 160 3.09 -1.95 24.78
N ASN A 161 3.87 -2.33 25.80
CA ASN A 161 4.70 -1.43 26.61
C ASN A 161 6.19 -1.55 26.28
N SER A 162 6.54 -2.25 25.22
CA SER A 162 7.93 -2.49 24.78
C SER A 162 8.29 -1.58 23.62
N LYS A 163 9.56 -1.70 23.19
CA LYS A 163 10.07 -1.07 21.96
C LYS A 163 10.58 -2.17 21.05
N PHE A 164 10.25 -2.06 19.78
CA PHE A 164 10.71 -3.00 18.77
C PHE A 164 11.21 -2.25 17.54
N SER A 165 12.25 -2.77 16.91
CA SER A 165 12.60 -2.33 15.56
C SER A 165 11.53 -2.75 14.56
N GLY A 166 11.48 -2.10 13.41
CA GLY A 166 10.56 -2.49 12.35
C GLY A 166 10.75 -3.95 11.94
N TRP A 167 11.99 -4.42 11.87
CA TRP A 167 12.31 -5.81 11.55
C TRP A 167 11.79 -6.82 12.59
N GLU A 168 11.91 -6.50 13.88
CA GLU A 168 11.35 -7.34 14.94
C GLU A 168 9.81 -7.43 14.82
N ILE A 169 9.15 -6.31 14.51
CA ILE A 169 7.69 -6.30 14.29
C ILE A 169 7.31 -7.17 13.08
N VAL A 170 8.06 -7.14 11.99
CA VAL A 170 7.83 -8.04 10.84
C VAL A 170 7.87 -9.50 11.29
N ASN A 171 8.89 -9.90 12.04
CA ASN A 171 9.04 -11.29 12.52
C ASN A 171 7.90 -11.71 13.48
N LEU A 172 7.42 -10.79 14.32
CA LEU A 172 6.28 -11.03 15.22
C LEU A 172 4.96 -11.16 14.47
N LEU A 173 4.77 -10.38 13.39
CA LEU A 173 3.57 -10.44 12.55
C LEU A 173 3.54 -11.69 11.67
N PHE A 174 4.70 -12.12 11.18
CA PHE A 174 4.86 -13.23 10.24
C PHE A 174 5.81 -14.29 10.81
N PRO A 175 5.37 -15.06 11.83
CA PRO A 175 6.26 -16.02 12.53
C PRO A 175 6.64 -17.25 11.69
N ARG A 176 6.01 -17.43 10.52
CA ARG A 176 6.37 -18.50 9.58
C ARG A 176 7.46 -18.03 8.63
N LYS A 177 8.35 -18.93 8.24
CA LYS A 177 9.36 -18.63 7.22
C LYS A 177 8.67 -18.24 5.91
N LEU A 178 8.98 -17.07 5.42
CA LEU A 178 8.59 -16.56 4.12
C LEU A 178 9.73 -16.75 3.13
N ASP A 179 9.41 -16.90 1.85
CA ASP A 179 10.41 -16.75 0.79
C ASP A 179 10.83 -15.29 0.65
N GLU A 180 11.86 -15.04 -0.14
CA GLU A 180 12.48 -13.71 -0.29
C GLU A 180 11.49 -12.63 -0.79
N LEU A 181 10.68 -12.98 -1.79
CA LEU A 181 9.68 -12.06 -2.32
C LEU A 181 8.62 -11.71 -1.26
N ASN A 182 8.02 -12.74 -0.64
CA ASN A 182 6.99 -12.54 0.38
C ASN A 182 7.54 -11.81 1.61
N LEU A 183 8.80 -12.02 1.96
CA LEU A 183 9.46 -11.31 3.06
C LEU A 183 9.64 -9.82 2.74
N ARG A 184 10.01 -9.47 1.51
CA ARG A 184 10.10 -8.07 1.08
C ARG A 184 8.74 -7.38 1.07
N LEU A 185 7.69 -8.07 0.61
CA LEU A 185 6.32 -7.54 0.66
C LEU A 185 5.86 -7.36 2.11
N ALA A 186 6.07 -8.36 2.98
CA ALA A 186 5.73 -8.30 4.40
C ALA A 186 6.45 -7.15 5.13
N PHE A 187 7.73 -6.93 4.82
CA PHE A 187 8.48 -5.79 5.37
C PHE A 187 7.83 -4.47 4.97
N GLN A 188 7.65 -4.22 3.68
CA GLN A 188 7.10 -2.95 3.19
C GLN A 188 5.69 -2.69 3.72
N GLU A 189 4.80 -3.69 3.70
CA GLU A 189 3.44 -3.56 4.22
C GLU A 189 3.44 -3.28 5.74
N THR A 190 4.36 -3.91 6.49
CA THR A 190 4.51 -3.61 7.93
C THR A 190 4.94 -2.17 8.14
N MET A 191 5.90 -1.67 7.37
CA MET A 191 6.35 -0.28 7.47
C MET A 191 5.24 0.70 7.09
N ALA A 192 4.44 0.42 6.06
CA ALA A 192 3.28 1.24 5.70
C ALA A 192 2.27 1.33 6.86
N HIS A 193 2.02 0.23 7.58
CA HIS A 193 1.19 0.25 8.79
C HIS A 193 1.81 1.04 9.95
N LEU A 194 3.13 0.97 10.14
CA LEU A 194 3.82 1.72 11.21
C LEU A 194 3.76 3.22 10.95
N ILE A 195 4.01 3.67 9.72
CA ILE A 195 3.89 5.07 9.31
C ILE A 195 2.44 5.56 9.54
N TYR A 196 1.46 4.78 9.09
CA TYR A 196 0.04 5.09 9.30
C TYR A 196 -0.31 5.27 10.78
N LEU A 197 0.12 4.34 11.63
CA LEU A 197 -0.14 4.39 13.07
C LEU A 197 0.57 5.56 13.76
N GLU A 198 1.77 5.92 13.31
CA GLU A 198 2.48 7.10 13.78
C GLU A 198 1.74 8.38 13.40
N ASN A 199 1.29 8.50 12.15
CA ASN A 199 0.51 9.66 11.69
C ASN A 199 -0.84 9.78 12.42
N LYS A 200 -1.41 8.66 12.89
CA LYS A 200 -2.58 8.66 13.78
C LYS A 200 -2.22 8.96 15.25
N GLY A 201 -0.96 9.14 15.59
CA GLY A 201 -0.51 9.45 16.96
C GLY A 201 -0.65 8.27 17.94
N LEU A 202 -0.76 7.03 17.45
CA LEU A 202 -0.95 5.84 18.26
C LEU A 202 0.38 5.20 18.69
N ILE A 203 1.37 5.30 17.84
CA ILE A 203 2.77 4.91 18.10
C ILE A 203 3.68 6.06 17.73
N LYS A 204 4.95 5.96 18.08
CA LYS A 204 5.98 6.92 17.67
C LYS A 204 7.26 6.22 17.28
N HIS A 205 7.96 6.83 16.36
CA HIS A 205 9.27 6.41 15.89
C HIS A 205 10.36 7.02 16.79
N VAL A 206 11.21 6.19 17.35
CA VAL A 206 12.33 6.61 18.17
C VAL A 206 13.61 6.41 17.37
N LEU A 207 14.13 7.50 16.84
CA LEU A 207 15.35 7.49 16.04
C LEU A 207 16.58 7.18 16.90
N ASN A 208 17.45 6.31 16.38
CA ASN A 208 18.73 5.96 16.99
C ASN A 208 19.83 5.96 15.91
N SER A 209 21.09 6.07 16.31
CA SER A 209 22.25 6.03 15.40
C SER A 209 22.32 4.76 14.58
N ASP A 210 22.04 3.62 15.18
CA ASP A 210 22.20 2.29 14.57
C ASP A 210 20.90 1.69 14.08
N THR A 211 19.88 1.63 14.95
CA THR A 211 18.59 1.02 14.65
C THR A 211 17.47 1.84 15.27
N ASN A 212 16.46 2.14 14.47
CA ASN A 212 15.27 2.83 14.93
C ASN A 212 14.33 1.86 15.65
N TYR A 213 13.49 2.41 16.53
CA TYR A 213 12.51 1.64 17.30
C TYR A 213 11.16 2.31 17.26
N TRP A 214 10.12 1.50 17.43
CA TRP A 214 8.73 1.91 17.51
C TRP A 214 8.21 1.63 18.91
N GLU A 215 7.53 2.58 19.51
CA GLU A 215 6.88 2.44 20.81
C GLU A 215 5.49 3.06 20.82
N LYS A 216 4.63 2.54 21.69
CA LYS A 216 3.27 3.08 21.85
C LYS A 216 3.32 4.47 22.48
N VAL A 217 2.50 5.39 21.98
CA VAL A 217 2.30 6.69 22.64
C VAL A 217 1.52 6.47 23.95
N ARG A 218 2.10 6.90 25.07
CA ARG A 218 1.40 6.86 26.37
C ARG A 218 0.35 7.95 26.37
N GLN A 219 -0.91 7.56 26.52
CA GLN A 219 -1.95 8.53 26.85
C GLN A 219 -1.68 9.00 28.29
N VAL A 220 -1.51 10.33 28.46
CA VAL A 220 -1.33 11.00 29.76
C VAL A 220 -2.72 11.12 30.42
#